data_624acd7712790847bb59879eb0b747a4
#
_entry.id   624acd7712790847bb59879eb0b747a4
#
_cell.length_a   1.000
_cell.length_b   1.000
_cell.length_c   1.000
_cell.angle_alpha   90.00
_cell.angle_beta   90.00
_cell.angle_gamma   90.00
#
_symmetry.space_group_name_H-M   'P 1'
#
loop_
_entity.id
_entity.type
_entity.pdbx_description
1 polymer ?
#
loop_
_entity_poly.entity_id
_entity_poly.type
_entity_poly.pdbx_seq_one_letter_code
_entity_poly.pdbx_strand_id
1 'polypeptide(L)'
;GGEDFDNAVVEYLIGEFKKDSGIDLKSDKLALQRLKEAAEKAKIELSAAEQTDINLPFITADKTGPKHINLKMTRAKLEALVEDLIARTIPPCKTALKDAGISASDINEVVMVGGMTRMPKVIEEVKNFFGKDPNKSVNPDEVVAMGAAIQAGVLQGDVKDVLLLDVTPLSLGIETLGGAVSYTHLRAHETPIN
;
A
#
# COMPACT_ATOMS: atom_id res chain seq x y z
N GLY A 1 0.51 -2.49 -2.74
CA GLY A 1 -0.15 -1.71 -1.69
C GLY A 1 0.24 -2.19 -0.30
N GLY A 2 -0.53 -1.82 0.75
CA GLY A 2 -0.21 -2.19 2.13
C GLY A 2 -0.04 -3.69 2.37
N GLU A 3 -0.84 -4.50 1.68
CA GLU A 3 -0.76 -5.96 1.77
C GLU A 3 0.58 -6.54 1.28
N ASP A 4 1.21 -5.91 0.28
CA ASP A 4 2.54 -6.36 -0.19
C ASP A 4 3.59 -6.16 0.91
N PHE A 5 3.47 -5.06 1.67
CA PHE A 5 4.33 -4.79 2.82
C PHE A 5 4.08 -5.78 3.95
N ASP A 6 2.81 -6.09 4.24
CA ASP A 6 2.44 -7.09 5.24
C ASP A 6 2.99 -8.46 4.87
N ASN A 7 2.87 -8.86 3.61
CA ASN A 7 3.41 -10.12 3.13
C ASN A 7 4.94 -10.21 3.27
N ALA A 8 5.68 -9.12 3.03
CA ALA A 8 7.13 -9.10 3.27
C ALA A 8 7.47 -9.34 4.74
N VAL A 9 6.71 -8.77 5.67
CA VAL A 9 6.86 -9.02 7.11
C VAL A 9 6.48 -10.45 7.46
N VAL A 10 5.38 -10.98 6.91
CA VAL A 10 4.95 -12.38 7.14
C VAL A 10 6.04 -13.37 6.70
N GLU A 11 6.60 -13.19 5.50
CA GLU A 11 7.69 -14.05 5.01
C GLU A 11 8.93 -13.97 5.92
N TYR A 12 9.26 -12.79 6.41
CA TYR A 12 10.33 -12.61 7.37
C TYR A 12 10.07 -13.37 8.68
N LEU A 13 8.86 -13.23 9.26
CA LEU A 13 8.49 -13.91 10.50
C LEU A 13 8.51 -15.44 10.35
N ILE A 14 8.01 -15.95 9.23
CA ILE A 14 8.07 -17.39 8.92
C ILE A 14 9.52 -17.87 8.84
N GLY A 15 10.37 -17.09 8.16
CA GLY A 15 11.80 -17.39 8.02
C GLY A 15 12.53 -17.45 9.36
N GLU A 16 12.32 -16.47 10.24
CA GLU A 16 12.92 -16.43 11.57
C GLU A 16 12.41 -17.58 12.44
N PHE A 17 11.10 -17.82 12.45
CA PHE A 17 10.52 -18.92 13.20
C PHE A 17 11.04 -20.29 12.73
N LYS A 18 11.20 -20.47 11.42
CA LYS A 18 11.76 -21.72 10.87
C LYS A 18 13.23 -21.92 11.24
N LYS A 19 14.01 -20.85 11.35
CA LYS A 19 15.41 -20.95 11.83
C LYS A 19 15.48 -21.42 13.28
N ASP A 20 14.59 -20.91 14.12
CA ASP A 20 14.59 -21.21 15.56
C ASP A 20 13.95 -22.56 15.89
N SER A 21 12.84 -22.90 15.25
CA SER A 21 12.03 -24.08 15.59
C SER A 21 12.17 -25.25 14.62
N GLY A 22 12.69 -25.00 13.41
CA GLY A 22 12.70 -25.98 12.31
C GLY A 22 11.33 -26.18 11.63
N ILE A 23 10.28 -25.49 12.10
CA ILE A 23 8.90 -25.67 11.62
C ILE A 23 8.58 -24.62 10.58
N ASP A 24 7.97 -25.04 9.46
CA ASP A 24 7.47 -24.15 8.42
C ASP A 24 5.98 -23.88 8.62
N LEU A 25 5.63 -22.60 8.85
CA LEU A 25 4.24 -22.17 9.07
C LEU A 25 3.45 -21.93 7.79
N LYS A 26 4.04 -22.05 6.60
CA LYS A 26 3.38 -21.72 5.32
C LYS A 26 2.14 -22.57 5.02
N SER A 27 2.06 -23.77 5.55
CA SER A 27 0.92 -24.67 5.36
C SER A 27 -0.18 -24.54 6.44
N ASP A 28 0.10 -23.84 7.53
CA ASP A 28 -0.84 -23.64 8.64
C ASP A 28 -1.66 -22.36 8.40
N LYS A 29 -2.90 -22.53 7.93
CA LYS A 29 -3.80 -21.41 7.61
C LYS A 29 -4.12 -20.53 8.82
N LEU A 30 -4.24 -21.13 10.02
CA LEU A 30 -4.54 -20.38 11.24
C LEU A 30 -3.32 -19.56 11.68
N ALA A 31 -2.13 -20.16 11.62
CA ALA A 31 -0.88 -19.44 11.89
C ALA A 31 -0.66 -18.30 10.89
N LEU A 32 -0.91 -18.54 9.60
CA LEU A 32 -0.80 -17.49 8.57
C LEU A 32 -1.73 -16.32 8.82
N GLN A 33 -2.98 -16.56 9.22
CA GLN A 33 -3.91 -15.49 9.55
C GLN A 33 -3.39 -14.63 10.70
N ARG A 34 -2.93 -15.26 11.78
CA ARG A 34 -2.35 -14.56 12.94
C ARG A 34 -1.06 -13.81 12.60
N LEU A 35 -0.23 -14.38 11.72
CA LEU A 35 0.98 -13.72 11.21
C LEU A 35 0.63 -12.47 10.40
N LYS A 36 -0.40 -12.52 9.54
CA LYS A 36 -0.87 -11.37 8.76
C LYS A 36 -1.35 -10.24 9.66
N GLU A 37 -2.18 -10.54 10.65
CA GLU A 37 -2.68 -9.56 11.61
C GLU A 37 -1.53 -8.90 12.41
N ALA A 38 -0.56 -9.72 12.85
CA ALA A 38 0.61 -9.21 13.56
C ALA A 38 1.55 -8.38 12.68
N ALA A 39 1.71 -8.77 11.41
CA ALA A 39 2.50 -8.03 10.44
C ALA A 39 1.89 -6.65 10.14
N GLU A 40 0.59 -6.60 9.89
CA GLU A 40 -0.14 -5.34 9.67
C GLU A 40 -0.03 -4.41 10.90
N LYS A 41 -0.26 -4.95 12.09
CA LYS A 41 -0.11 -4.20 13.33
C LYS A 41 1.30 -3.66 13.49
N ALA A 42 2.33 -4.48 13.29
CA ALA A 42 3.73 -4.07 13.40
C ALA A 42 4.07 -2.97 12.36
N LYS A 43 3.61 -3.12 11.12
CA LYS A 43 3.77 -2.09 10.07
C LYS A 43 3.17 -0.75 10.50
N ILE A 44 1.97 -0.74 11.04
CA ILE A 44 1.28 0.47 11.51
C ILE A 44 2.07 1.11 12.66
N GLU A 45 2.45 0.32 13.67
CA GLU A 45 3.20 0.81 14.82
C GLU A 45 4.57 1.38 14.43
N LEU A 46 5.28 0.74 13.49
CA LEU A 46 6.58 1.19 12.99
C LEU A 46 6.51 2.46 12.12
N SER A 47 5.33 2.91 11.71
CA SER A 47 5.16 4.23 11.09
C SER A 47 5.37 5.37 12.10
N ALA A 48 5.11 5.12 13.40
CA ALA A 48 5.27 6.10 14.48
C ALA A 48 6.44 5.80 15.42
N ALA A 49 6.72 4.50 15.68
CA ALA A 49 7.77 4.04 16.60
C ALA A 49 9.01 3.52 15.85
N GLU A 50 10.17 3.57 16.50
CA GLU A 50 11.43 3.02 15.96
C GLU A 50 11.51 1.50 16.07
N GLN A 51 10.75 0.90 16.98
CA GLN A 51 10.70 -0.54 17.19
C GLN A 51 9.34 -0.97 17.74
N THR A 52 8.99 -2.24 17.53
CA THR A 52 7.82 -2.88 18.10
C THR A 52 8.12 -4.33 18.46
N ASP A 53 7.32 -4.89 19.37
CA ASP A 53 7.41 -6.29 19.77
C ASP A 53 6.27 -7.08 19.10
N ILE A 54 6.65 -8.14 18.39
CA ILE A 54 5.71 -9.08 17.78
C ILE A 54 5.66 -10.32 18.67
N ASN A 55 4.54 -10.49 19.36
CA ASN A 55 4.32 -11.59 20.30
C ASN A 55 3.10 -12.42 19.86
N LEU A 56 3.33 -13.64 19.43
CA LEU A 56 2.32 -14.60 19.00
C LEU A 56 2.45 -15.88 19.84
N PRO A 57 1.82 -15.91 21.01
CA PRO A 57 1.82 -17.11 21.86
C PRO A 57 1.03 -18.24 21.18
N PHE A 58 1.48 -19.47 21.38
CA PHE A 58 0.82 -20.68 20.86
C PHE A 58 0.54 -20.60 19.35
N ILE A 59 1.56 -20.20 18.57
CA ILE A 59 1.42 -20.09 17.11
C ILE A 59 1.28 -21.47 16.46
N THR A 60 1.94 -22.47 17.01
CA THR A 60 1.84 -23.89 16.63
C THR A 60 2.31 -24.77 17.79
N ALA A 61 2.29 -26.09 17.61
CA ALA A 61 2.82 -27.05 18.55
C ALA A 61 3.51 -28.20 17.83
N ASP A 62 4.51 -28.79 18.46
CA ASP A 62 5.16 -30.03 18.05
C ASP A 62 5.23 -31.05 19.19
N LYS A 63 5.99 -32.14 19.03
CA LYS A 63 6.16 -33.17 20.02
C LYS A 63 6.80 -32.68 21.34
N THR A 64 7.46 -31.54 21.32
CA THR A 64 8.10 -30.89 22.48
C THR A 64 7.18 -29.89 23.18
N GLY A 65 6.00 -29.63 22.63
CA GLY A 65 5.00 -28.74 23.21
C GLY A 65 4.68 -27.52 22.34
N PRO A 66 4.00 -26.53 22.93
CA PRO A 66 3.60 -25.32 22.22
C PRO A 66 4.80 -24.46 21.84
N LYS A 67 4.70 -23.80 20.70
CA LYS A 67 5.70 -22.87 20.16
C LYS A 67 5.11 -21.46 20.08
N HIS A 68 5.98 -20.49 20.26
CA HIS A 68 5.62 -19.08 20.30
C HIS A 68 6.55 -18.28 19.39
N ILE A 69 6.06 -17.15 18.85
CA ILE A 69 6.92 -16.12 18.26
C ILE A 69 7.01 -14.98 19.26
N ASN A 70 8.22 -14.60 19.61
CA ASN A 70 8.51 -13.39 20.37
C ASN A 70 9.73 -12.74 19.72
N LEU A 71 9.47 -11.69 18.94
CA LEU A 71 10.48 -11.05 18.11
C LEU A 71 10.34 -9.54 18.21
N LYS A 72 11.47 -8.85 18.38
CA LYS A 72 11.54 -7.39 18.27
C LYS A 72 11.86 -7.01 16.84
N MET A 73 11.04 -6.13 16.26
CA MET A 73 11.22 -5.60 14.93
C MET A 73 11.51 -4.11 14.97
N THR A 74 12.51 -3.66 14.24
CA THR A 74 12.84 -2.24 14.10
C THR A 74 12.28 -1.68 12.81
N ARG A 75 12.05 -0.35 12.77
CA ARG A 75 11.68 0.38 11.55
C ARG A 75 12.72 0.14 10.44
N ALA A 76 14.02 0.22 10.75
CA ALA A 76 15.08 -0.03 9.79
C ALA A 76 15.00 -1.43 9.17
N LYS A 77 14.60 -2.44 9.96
CA LYS A 77 14.39 -3.80 9.44
C LYS A 77 13.19 -3.86 8.49
N LEU A 78 12.07 -3.23 8.84
CA LEU A 78 10.91 -3.12 7.96
C LEU A 78 11.29 -2.43 6.65
N GLU A 79 11.96 -1.29 6.70
CA GLU A 79 12.40 -0.53 5.52
C GLU A 79 13.28 -1.37 4.60
N ALA A 80 14.23 -2.12 5.15
CA ALA A 80 15.08 -3.02 4.38
C ALA A 80 14.29 -4.17 3.70
N LEU A 81 13.24 -4.69 4.35
CA LEU A 81 12.39 -5.75 3.78
C LEU A 81 11.54 -5.26 2.61
N VAL A 82 11.20 -3.98 2.57
CA VAL A 82 10.25 -3.41 1.61
C VAL A 82 10.88 -2.38 0.66
N GLU A 83 12.20 -2.27 0.66
CA GLU A 83 12.95 -1.31 -0.16
C GLU A 83 12.57 -1.40 -1.65
N ASP A 84 12.50 -2.61 -2.21
CA ASP A 84 12.12 -2.84 -3.60
C ASP A 84 10.68 -2.41 -3.88
N LEU A 85 9.76 -2.57 -2.91
CA LEU A 85 8.37 -2.14 -3.05
C LEU A 85 8.28 -0.62 -3.13
N ILE A 86 9.07 0.08 -2.31
CA ILE A 86 9.13 1.54 -2.31
C ILE A 86 9.78 2.04 -3.62
N ALA A 87 10.92 1.47 -4.02
CA ALA A 87 11.62 1.84 -5.24
C ALA A 87 10.71 1.73 -6.49
N ARG A 88 9.85 0.73 -6.57
CA ARG A 88 8.89 0.54 -7.66
C ARG A 88 7.83 1.63 -7.79
N THR A 89 7.66 2.51 -6.82
CA THR A 89 6.72 3.63 -6.89
C THR A 89 7.24 4.79 -7.73
N ILE A 90 8.54 4.94 -7.89
CA ILE A 90 9.16 6.07 -8.59
C ILE A 90 9.03 6.00 -10.12
N PRO A 91 9.20 4.84 -10.80
CA PRO A 91 9.03 4.76 -12.25
C PRO A 91 7.67 5.26 -12.76
N PRO A 92 6.51 4.93 -12.15
CA PRO A 92 5.23 5.51 -12.54
C PRO A 92 5.18 7.04 -12.45
N CYS A 93 5.80 7.63 -11.41
CA CYS A 93 5.89 9.07 -11.27
C CYS A 93 6.69 9.71 -12.42
N LYS A 94 7.83 9.09 -12.79
CA LYS A 94 8.63 9.54 -13.94
C LYS A 94 7.85 9.46 -15.25
N THR A 95 7.11 8.38 -15.45
CA THR A 95 6.28 8.20 -16.64
C THR A 95 5.20 9.28 -16.72
N ALA A 96 4.49 9.53 -15.61
CA ALA A 96 3.45 10.54 -15.55
C ALA A 96 3.97 11.95 -15.87
N LEU A 97 5.12 12.33 -15.30
CA LEU A 97 5.77 13.62 -15.60
C LEU A 97 6.18 13.73 -17.07
N LYS A 98 6.74 12.65 -17.63
CA LYS A 98 7.12 12.60 -19.05
C LYS A 98 5.91 12.74 -19.96
N ASP A 99 4.83 12.04 -19.67
CA ASP A 99 3.60 12.07 -20.48
C ASP A 99 2.92 13.44 -20.41
N ALA A 100 3.00 14.10 -19.24
CA ALA A 100 2.53 15.46 -19.06
C ALA A 100 3.46 16.53 -19.69
N GLY A 101 4.68 16.18 -20.09
CA GLY A 101 5.67 17.09 -20.64
C GLY A 101 6.21 18.13 -19.64
N ILE A 102 6.21 17.80 -18.35
CA ILE A 102 6.66 18.68 -17.27
C ILE A 102 7.76 18.01 -16.43
N SER A 103 8.48 18.81 -15.67
CA SER A 103 9.49 18.35 -14.72
C SER A 103 8.94 18.26 -13.29
N ALA A 104 9.65 17.58 -12.39
CA ALA A 104 9.27 17.51 -10.98
C ALA A 104 9.25 18.90 -10.30
N SER A 105 10.07 19.85 -10.77
CA SER A 105 10.09 21.22 -10.27
C SER A 105 8.82 22.03 -10.62
N ASP A 106 8.13 21.66 -11.70
CA ASP A 106 6.92 22.34 -12.16
C ASP A 106 5.67 21.91 -11.35
N ILE A 107 5.78 20.85 -10.56
CA ILE A 107 4.71 20.41 -9.66
C ILE A 107 4.55 21.41 -8.52
N ASN A 108 3.36 21.98 -8.36
CA ASN A 108 3.07 22.93 -7.29
C ASN A 108 2.97 22.26 -5.92
N GLU A 109 2.20 21.19 -5.84
CA GLU A 109 1.98 20.43 -4.61
C GLU A 109 2.06 18.91 -4.85
N VAL A 110 2.55 18.20 -3.85
CA VAL A 110 2.54 16.75 -3.77
C VAL A 110 1.60 16.34 -2.63
N VAL A 111 0.48 15.73 -2.96
CA VAL A 111 -0.51 15.27 -1.98
C VAL A 111 -0.39 13.77 -1.81
N MET A 112 -0.18 13.33 -0.55
CA MET A 112 -0.03 11.92 -0.22
C MET A 112 -1.39 11.30 0.08
N VAL A 113 -1.69 10.19 -0.58
CA VAL A 113 -2.99 9.48 -0.48
C VAL A 113 -2.76 8.01 -0.15
N GLY A 114 -3.60 7.47 0.72
CA GLY A 114 -3.56 6.08 1.17
C GLY A 114 -2.67 5.86 2.41
N GLY A 115 -3.04 4.88 3.23
CA GLY A 115 -2.41 4.62 4.54
C GLY A 115 -0.91 4.33 4.49
N MET A 116 -0.40 3.72 3.39
CA MET A 116 1.04 3.46 3.24
C MET A 116 1.89 4.71 3.10
N THR A 117 1.30 5.84 2.74
CA THR A 117 2.02 7.13 2.68
C THR A 117 2.35 7.70 4.07
N ARG A 118 1.88 7.06 5.15
CA ARG A 118 2.28 7.38 6.52
C ARG A 118 3.69 6.86 6.87
N MET A 119 4.20 5.90 6.10
CA MET A 119 5.53 5.34 6.32
C MET A 119 6.62 6.39 6.07
N PRO A 120 7.53 6.64 7.05
CA PRO A 120 8.56 7.67 6.92
C PRO A 120 9.43 7.52 5.66
N LYS A 121 9.82 6.29 5.33
CA LYS A 121 10.65 6.02 4.15
C LYS A 121 9.93 6.36 2.83
N VAL A 122 8.62 6.13 2.74
CA VAL A 122 7.82 6.54 1.57
C VAL A 122 7.80 8.07 1.43
N ILE A 123 7.61 8.78 2.54
CA ILE A 123 7.62 10.25 2.57
C ILE A 123 9.01 10.78 2.12
N GLU A 124 10.08 10.19 2.64
CA GLU A 124 11.47 10.54 2.29
C GLU A 124 11.72 10.36 0.79
N GLU A 125 11.36 9.21 0.21
CA GLU A 125 11.57 8.93 -1.20
C GLU A 125 10.78 9.88 -2.11
N VAL A 126 9.53 10.20 -1.74
CA VAL A 126 8.72 11.18 -2.46
C VAL A 126 9.34 12.58 -2.37
N LYS A 127 9.78 12.99 -1.18
CA LYS A 127 10.48 14.26 -0.99
C LYS A 127 11.75 14.34 -1.83
N ASN A 128 12.56 13.29 -1.84
CA ASN A 128 13.79 13.22 -2.64
C ASN A 128 13.50 13.31 -4.14
N PHE A 129 12.44 12.65 -4.59
CA PHE A 129 12.07 12.63 -6.00
C PHE A 129 11.52 13.97 -6.51
N PHE A 130 10.63 14.62 -5.75
CA PHE A 130 10.00 15.89 -6.14
C PHE A 130 10.77 17.12 -5.66
N GLY A 131 11.76 16.96 -4.78
CA GLY A 131 12.55 18.08 -4.23
C GLY A 131 11.77 18.99 -3.27
N LYS A 132 10.60 18.54 -2.78
CA LYS A 132 9.74 19.32 -1.87
C LYS A 132 9.02 18.42 -0.86
N ASP A 133 8.65 18.99 0.27
CA ASP A 133 7.88 18.29 1.28
C ASP A 133 6.45 18.01 0.80
N PRO A 134 5.94 16.78 0.95
CA PRO A 134 4.54 16.49 0.66
C PRO A 134 3.59 17.28 1.55
N ASN A 135 2.44 17.67 0.98
CA ASN A 135 1.36 18.31 1.71
C ASN A 135 0.76 17.34 2.75
N LYS A 136 0.70 17.79 3.99
CA LYS A 136 0.16 17.06 5.15
C LYS A 136 -1.17 17.60 5.66
N SER A 137 -1.80 18.53 4.94
CA SER A 137 -3.06 19.18 5.36
C SER A 137 -4.27 18.26 5.23
N VAL A 138 -4.17 17.19 4.45
CA VAL A 138 -5.25 16.21 4.25
C VAL A 138 -4.94 14.90 4.96
N ASN A 139 -6.00 14.25 5.46
CA ASN A 139 -5.86 12.89 6.00
C ASN A 139 -5.73 11.89 4.84
N PRO A 140 -4.61 11.18 4.71
CA PRO A 140 -4.38 10.26 3.60
C PRO A 140 -5.35 9.08 3.54
N ASP A 141 -6.01 8.73 4.64
CA ASP A 141 -6.97 7.63 4.69
C ASP A 141 -8.39 8.07 4.26
N GLU A 142 -8.72 9.36 4.40
CA GLU A 142 -10.06 9.90 4.20
C GLU A 142 -10.18 10.77 2.93
N VAL A 143 -9.07 11.26 2.40
CA VAL A 143 -9.07 12.26 1.32
C VAL A 143 -9.80 11.79 0.05
N VAL A 144 -9.75 10.49 -0.25
CA VAL A 144 -10.46 9.91 -1.41
C VAL A 144 -11.97 9.96 -1.21
N ALA A 145 -12.46 9.62 0.00
CA ALA A 145 -13.88 9.72 0.35
C ALA A 145 -14.36 11.18 0.33
N MET A 146 -13.53 12.10 0.83
CA MET A 146 -13.83 13.55 0.76
C MET A 146 -13.93 14.02 -0.70
N GLY A 147 -13.00 13.62 -1.56
CA GLY A 147 -13.03 13.94 -2.98
C GLY A 147 -14.28 13.39 -3.69
N ALA A 148 -14.66 12.17 -3.38
CA ALA A 148 -15.88 11.56 -3.90
C ALA A 148 -17.15 12.31 -3.45
N ALA A 149 -17.21 12.76 -2.19
CA ALA A 149 -18.31 13.56 -1.69
C ALA A 149 -18.40 14.95 -2.38
N ILE A 150 -17.25 15.60 -2.59
CA ILE A 150 -17.20 16.87 -3.34
C ILE A 150 -17.68 16.65 -4.78
N GLN A 151 -17.23 15.61 -5.45
CA GLN A 151 -17.65 15.29 -6.82
C GLN A 151 -19.16 14.99 -6.91
N ALA A 152 -19.72 14.31 -5.90
CA ALA A 152 -21.16 14.11 -5.82
C ALA A 152 -21.91 15.46 -5.71
N GLY A 153 -21.42 16.39 -4.90
CA GLY A 153 -21.97 17.74 -4.80
C GLY A 153 -21.89 18.54 -6.11
N VAL A 154 -20.81 18.37 -6.88
CA VAL A 154 -20.68 18.96 -8.23
C VAL A 154 -21.74 18.39 -9.17
N LEU A 155 -21.94 17.07 -9.17
CA LEU A 155 -22.95 16.41 -10.02
C LEU A 155 -24.39 16.77 -9.65
N GLN A 156 -24.66 17.05 -8.38
CA GLN A 156 -25.97 17.52 -7.90
C GLN A 156 -26.19 19.04 -8.15
N GLY A 157 -25.13 19.77 -8.47
CA GLY A 157 -25.18 21.21 -8.68
C GLY A 157 -25.05 22.07 -7.44
N ASP A 158 -24.75 21.46 -6.28
CA ASP A 158 -24.53 22.15 -5.01
C ASP A 158 -23.17 22.83 -4.95
N VAL A 159 -22.17 22.26 -5.61
CA VAL A 159 -20.80 22.81 -5.75
C VAL A 159 -20.59 23.21 -7.19
N LYS A 160 -20.33 24.52 -7.43
CA LYS A 160 -20.24 25.10 -8.78
C LYS A 160 -18.84 25.56 -9.18
N ASP A 161 -17.94 25.74 -8.20
CA ASP A 161 -16.64 26.37 -8.40
C ASP A 161 -15.49 25.35 -8.60
N VAL A 162 -15.82 24.08 -8.69
CA VAL A 162 -14.85 22.99 -8.87
C VAL A 162 -15.17 22.21 -10.14
N LEU A 163 -14.19 22.10 -11.04
CA LEU A 163 -14.24 21.24 -12.22
C LEU A 163 -13.10 20.24 -12.15
N LEU A 164 -13.45 18.95 -12.09
CA LEU A 164 -12.49 17.87 -12.27
C LEU A 164 -12.69 17.24 -13.65
N LEU A 165 -11.64 17.30 -14.47
CA LEU A 165 -11.52 16.53 -15.70
C LEU A 165 -10.42 15.50 -15.47
N ASP A 166 -10.83 14.26 -15.43
CA ASP A 166 -9.91 13.13 -15.23
C ASP A 166 -9.58 12.46 -16.56
N VAL A 167 -8.47 11.75 -16.61
CA VAL A 167 -8.02 10.97 -17.77
C VAL A 167 -7.76 9.54 -17.34
N THR A 168 -8.16 8.58 -18.18
CA THR A 168 -7.81 7.19 -17.99
C THR A 168 -6.90 6.71 -19.11
N PRO A 169 -5.70 6.21 -18.79
CA PRO A 169 -4.77 5.70 -19.80
C PRO A 169 -5.19 4.35 -20.35
N LEU A 170 -6.06 3.63 -19.63
CA LEU A 170 -6.54 2.27 -19.96
C LEU A 170 -8.06 2.22 -19.85
N SER A 171 -8.67 1.28 -20.57
CA SER A 171 -10.08 0.96 -20.37
C SER A 171 -10.31 0.43 -18.95
N LEU A 172 -11.40 0.87 -18.33
CA LEU A 172 -11.81 0.43 -16.99
C LEU A 172 -12.94 -0.57 -17.10
N GLY A 173 -12.83 -1.68 -16.39
CA GLY A 173 -13.86 -2.72 -16.35
C GLY A 173 -13.87 -3.42 -15.00
N ILE A 174 -14.96 -4.13 -14.75
CA ILE A 174 -15.13 -5.01 -13.59
C ILE A 174 -15.22 -6.44 -14.11
N GLU A 175 -14.30 -7.28 -13.68
CA GLU A 175 -14.34 -8.71 -13.90
C GLU A 175 -15.26 -9.36 -12.85
N THR A 176 -16.20 -10.17 -13.32
CA THR A 176 -17.13 -10.91 -12.46
C THR A 176 -16.75 -12.39 -12.40
N LEU A 177 -17.37 -13.13 -11.49
CA LEU A 177 -17.18 -14.57 -11.36
C LEU A 177 -17.44 -15.26 -12.70
N GLY A 178 -16.46 -16.04 -13.18
CA GLY A 178 -16.51 -16.71 -14.49
C GLY A 178 -15.75 -16.00 -15.61
N GLY A 179 -15.00 -14.94 -15.30
CA GLY A 179 -14.11 -14.24 -16.26
C GLY A 179 -14.82 -13.27 -17.21
N ALA A 180 -16.13 -13.01 -16.98
CA ALA A 180 -16.83 -11.97 -17.75
C ALA A 180 -16.38 -10.56 -17.29
N VAL A 181 -16.06 -9.69 -18.24
CA VAL A 181 -15.64 -8.32 -17.96
C VAL A 181 -16.72 -7.34 -18.44
N SER A 182 -17.21 -6.51 -17.52
CA SER A 182 -18.08 -5.38 -17.85
C SER A 182 -17.24 -4.12 -17.91
N TYR A 183 -17.08 -3.54 -19.10
CA TYR A 183 -16.34 -2.29 -19.29
C TYR A 183 -17.25 -1.10 -18.94
N THR A 184 -16.80 -0.28 -18.00
CA THR A 184 -17.49 0.95 -17.59
C THR A 184 -16.95 2.17 -18.33
N HIS A 185 -15.70 2.09 -18.83
CA HIS A 185 -15.03 3.12 -19.61
C HIS A 185 -14.13 2.48 -20.67
N LEU A 186 -14.30 2.93 -21.93
CA LEU A 186 -13.47 2.47 -23.04
C LEU A 186 -12.61 3.64 -23.53
N ARG A 187 -11.36 3.36 -23.93
CA ARG A 187 -10.56 4.32 -24.68
C ARG A 187 -11.16 4.51 -26.07
N ALA A 188 -10.98 5.70 -26.64
CA ALA A 188 -11.57 6.10 -27.93
C ALA A 188 -11.25 5.17 -29.12
N HIS A 189 -10.25 4.28 -28.98
CA HIS A 189 -9.79 3.36 -30.03
C HIS A 189 -9.90 1.87 -29.64
N GLU A 190 -10.48 1.56 -28.50
CA GLU A 190 -10.69 0.19 -28.04
C GLU A 190 -12.18 -0.17 -28.21
N THR A 191 -12.53 -0.67 -29.39
CA THR A 191 -13.83 -1.32 -29.57
C THR A 191 -13.74 -2.75 -29.05
N PRO A 192 -14.72 -3.24 -28.25
CA PRO A 192 -14.76 -4.65 -27.88
C PRO A 192 -14.81 -5.49 -29.15
N ILE A 193 -13.86 -6.41 -29.29
CA ILE A 193 -13.94 -7.44 -30.32
C ILE A 193 -14.94 -8.48 -29.76
N ASN A 194 -16.11 -8.54 -30.36
CA ASN A 194 -17.10 -9.61 -30.11
C ASN A 194 -16.59 -10.95 -30.59
#